data_92b76f46676e71075efda544545fb1bb
#
_entry.id   92b76f46676e71075efda544545fb1bb
#
_cell.length_a   1.000
_cell.length_b   1.000
_cell.length_c   1.000
_cell.angle_alpha   90.00
_cell.angle_beta   90.00
_cell.angle_gamma   90.00
#
_symmetry.space_group_name_H-M   'P 1'
#
loop_
_entity.id
_entity.type
_entity.pdbx_description
1 polymer ?
#
loop_
_entity_poly.entity_id
_entity_poly.type
_entity_poly.pdbx_seq_one_letter_code
_entity_poly.pdbx_strand_id
1 'polypeptide(L)'
;KFTRMHSGIFDVSHMGQLFIYGDNNLTDDLEKIFPLNLKNLKINNSKYSFLMNDEAGIYDDLIITKLEKGFLIILNAACKENDFKILSKLLNDKYEMKLDEKRSLIAIQGPKSVNILNDIIQGVEDLNFMSGNWFLFKDQKVYITRSGYTGEDGFEVSVSNELSEKFTRELIDKGAKL
;
A
#
# COMPACT_ATOMS: atom_id res chain seq x y z
N LYS A 1 3.69 15.29 -17.88
CA LYS A 1 3.77 14.85 -19.29
C LYS A 1 4.56 13.57 -19.44
N PHE A 2 5.72 13.44 -18.77
CA PHE A 2 6.57 12.25 -18.85
C PHE A 2 5.84 10.99 -18.35
N THR A 3 5.19 11.04 -17.20
CA THR A 3 4.40 9.93 -16.61
C THR A 3 3.32 9.40 -17.57
N ARG A 4 2.70 10.26 -18.40
CA ARG A 4 1.70 9.86 -19.40
C ARG A 4 2.25 9.06 -20.57
N MET A 5 3.55 9.15 -20.85
CA MET A 5 4.18 8.54 -22.03
C MET A 5 5.23 7.49 -21.69
N HIS A 6 5.72 7.51 -20.45
CA HIS A 6 6.84 6.68 -19.97
C HIS A 6 6.55 6.14 -18.58
N SER A 7 7.49 6.33 -17.64
CA SER A 7 7.34 5.92 -16.23
C SER A 7 7.99 6.94 -15.31
N GLY A 8 7.19 7.52 -14.41
CA GLY A 8 7.65 8.40 -13.34
C GLY A 8 7.83 7.64 -12.04
N ILE A 9 8.84 8.02 -11.26
CA ILE A 9 9.07 7.54 -9.89
C ILE A 9 8.66 8.66 -8.93
N PHE A 10 7.99 8.28 -7.85
CA PHE A 10 7.58 9.21 -6.79
C PHE A 10 7.92 8.58 -5.45
N ASP A 11 8.68 9.30 -4.62
CA ASP A 11 8.86 8.93 -3.24
C ASP A 11 7.64 9.37 -2.42
N VAL A 12 6.83 8.40 -2.03
CA VAL A 12 5.64 8.59 -1.20
C VAL A 12 5.82 7.96 0.19
N SER A 13 7.06 7.84 0.65
CA SER A 13 7.41 7.24 1.95
C SER A 13 6.87 8.01 3.16
N HIS A 14 6.41 9.25 2.97
CA HIS A 14 5.70 10.00 3.99
C HIS A 14 4.32 9.42 4.35
N MET A 15 3.72 8.60 3.46
CA MET A 15 2.49 7.87 3.74
C MET A 15 2.68 6.85 4.87
N GLY A 16 1.64 6.64 5.67
CA GLY A 16 1.67 5.63 6.73
C GLY A 16 1.42 4.23 6.18
N GLN A 17 2.27 3.28 6.55
CA GLN A 17 2.09 1.85 6.25
C GLN A 17 1.71 1.13 7.53
N LEU A 18 0.41 1.01 7.80
CA LEU A 18 -0.13 0.39 9.01
C LEU A 18 -0.45 -1.07 8.75
N PHE A 19 0.23 -1.95 9.46
CA PHE A 19 -0.10 -3.38 9.52
C PHE A 19 -0.95 -3.65 10.76
N ILE A 20 -2.07 -4.36 10.60
CA ILE A 20 -2.91 -4.85 11.68
C ILE A 20 -3.00 -6.36 11.56
N TYR A 21 -2.55 -7.08 12.59
CA TYR A 21 -2.52 -8.54 12.59
C TYR A 21 -3.69 -9.10 13.40
N GLY A 22 -4.34 -10.14 12.87
CA GLY A 22 -5.47 -10.78 13.51
C GLY A 22 -6.14 -11.84 12.66
N ASP A 23 -7.11 -12.48 13.23
CA ASP A 23 -7.96 -13.51 12.63
C ASP A 23 -9.28 -12.94 12.06
N ASN A 24 -10.27 -13.81 11.88
CA ASN A 24 -11.59 -13.41 11.37
C ASN A 24 -12.31 -12.38 12.26
N ASN A 25 -12.05 -12.35 13.58
CA ASN A 25 -12.67 -11.35 14.45
C ASN A 25 -12.18 -9.93 14.12
N LEU A 26 -10.93 -9.80 13.68
CA LEU A 26 -10.41 -8.52 13.18
C LEU A 26 -11.22 -8.04 11.97
N THR A 27 -11.55 -8.93 11.03
CA THR A 27 -12.37 -8.57 9.86
C THR A 27 -13.73 -8.03 10.29
N ASP A 28 -14.40 -8.69 11.26
CA ASP A 28 -15.70 -8.27 11.78
C ASP A 28 -15.63 -6.92 12.50
N ASP A 29 -14.56 -6.66 13.24
CA ASP A 29 -14.36 -5.39 13.92
C ASP A 29 -14.01 -4.26 12.93
N LEU A 30 -13.21 -4.53 11.91
CA LEU A 30 -12.90 -3.54 10.87
C LEU A 30 -14.12 -3.19 9.98
N GLU A 31 -15.05 -4.13 9.74
CA GLU A 31 -16.31 -3.83 9.02
C GLU A 31 -17.25 -2.90 9.78
N LYS A 32 -17.08 -2.74 11.10
CA LYS A 32 -17.80 -1.74 11.89
C LYS A 32 -17.20 -0.33 11.76
N ILE A 33 -15.92 -0.25 11.35
CA ILE A 33 -15.16 0.99 11.26
C ILE A 33 -15.16 1.51 9.82
N PHE A 34 -14.97 0.60 8.86
CA PHE A 34 -14.87 0.93 7.44
C PHE A 34 -16.14 0.54 6.69
N PRO A 35 -16.69 1.40 5.82
CA PRO A 35 -17.86 1.11 5.00
C PRO A 35 -17.52 0.15 3.85
N LEU A 36 -17.01 -1.03 4.18
CA LEU A 36 -16.55 -2.07 3.23
C LEU A 36 -17.04 -3.45 3.64
N ASN A 37 -17.25 -4.31 2.65
CA ASN A 37 -17.40 -5.75 2.87
C ASN A 37 -16.01 -6.43 2.76
N LEU A 38 -15.29 -6.49 3.90
CA LEU A 38 -13.95 -7.06 3.98
C LEU A 38 -13.96 -8.59 4.02
N LYS A 39 -15.08 -9.21 4.42
CA LYS A 39 -15.26 -10.67 4.39
C LYS A 39 -15.10 -11.20 2.97
N ASN A 40 -15.69 -10.50 2.01
CA ASN A 40 -15.65 -10.88 0.59
C ASN A 40 -14.40 -10.34 -0.14
N LEU A 41 -13.59 -9.51 0.51
CA LEU A 41 -12.32 -9.08 -0.06
C LEU A 41 -11.36 -10.27 -0.10
N LYS A 42 -10.86 -10.59 -1.30
CA LYS A 42 -9.87 -11.66 -1.48
C LYS A 42 -8.53 -11.27 -0.86
N ILE A 43 -7.76 -12.25 -0.41
CA ILE A 43 -6.39 -12.03 0.05
C ILE A 43 -5.58 -11.34 -1.04
N ASN A 44 -4.74 -10.41 -0.65
CA ASN A 44 -3.92 -9.54 -1.50
C ASN A 44 -4.72 -8.58 -2.41
N ASN A 45 -6.02 -8.44 -2.22
CA ASN A 45 -6.78 -7.40 -2.90
C ASN A 45 -6.96 -6.18 -2.00
N SER A 46 -7.00 -5.03 -2.65
CA SER A 46 -7.13 -3.72 -2.01
C SER A 46 -8.46 -3.06 -2.32
N LYS A 47 -8.91 -2.21 -1.42
CA LYS A 47 -10.07 -1.33 -1.61
C LYS A 47 -9.76 0.06 -1.06
N TYR A 48 -10.23 1.08 -1.77
CA TYR A 48 -10.32 2.44 -1.27
C TYR A 48 -11.47 2.55 -0.29
N SER A 49 -11.27 3.25 0.82
CA SER A 49 -12.27 3.42 1.88
C SER A 49 -12.07 4.71 2.64
N PHE A 50 -12.93 4.91 3.64
CA PHE A 50 -12.93 6.06 4.53
C PHE A 50 -12.85 5.60 5.97
N LEU A 51 -12.07 6.31 6.78
CA LEU A 51 -12.18 6.26 8.24
C LEU A 51 -13.26 7.27 8.64
N MET A 52 -14.34 6.79 9.26
CA MET A 52 -15.54 7.59 9.53
C MET A 52 -15.81 7.72 11.03
N ASN A 53 -16.51 8.78 11.40
CA ASN A 53 -17.09 8.94 12.74
C ASN A 53 -18.55 8.45 12.79
N ASP A 54 -19.11 8.41 14.00
CA ASP A 54 -20.49 7.94 14.23
C ASP A 54 -21.57 8.83 13.60
N GLU A 55 -21.21 10.05 13.19
CA GLU A 55 -22.10 11.02 12.50
C GLU A 55 -21.96 10.95 10.97
N ALA A 56 -21.30 9.90 10.46
CA ALA A 56 -20.97 9.71 9.04
C ALA A 56 -20.05 10.79 8.44
N GLY A 57 -19.35 11.55 9.29
CA GLY A 57 -18.26 12.42 8.88
C GLY A 57 -16.99 11.61 8.57
N ILE A 58 -16.16 12.10 7.67
CA ILE A 58 -14.92 11.45 7.26
C ILE A 58 -13.75 12.07 8.00
N TYR A 59 -12.98 11.24 8.72
CA TYR A 59 -11.69 11.63 9.28
C TYR A 59 -10.59 11.64 8.22
N ASP A 60 -10.50 10.56 7.45
CA ASP A 60 -9.53 10.41 6.36
C ASP A 60 -10.00 9.38 5.32
N ASP A 61 -9.39 9.40 4.14
CA ASP A 61 -9.49 8.38 3.12
C ASP A 61 -8.22 7.51 3.10
N LEU A 62 -8.37 6.24 2.74
CA LEU A 62 -7.27 5.29 2.82
C LEU A 62 -7.44 4.11 1.87
N ILE A 63 -6.37 3.33 1.70
CA ILE A 63 -6.44 2.05 1.00
C ILE A 63 -6.22 0.93 2.01
N ILE A 64 -7.15 -0.03 2.02
CA ILE A 64 -7.08 -1.22 2.85
C ILE A 64 -6.84 -2.45 1.98
N THR A 65 -5.81 -3.23 2.30
CA THR A 65 -5.43 -4.47 1.61
C THR A 65 -5.55 -5.64 2.56
N LYS A 66 -6.28 -6.69 2.17
CA LYS A 66 -6.39 -7.92 2.96
C LYS A 66 -5.14 -8.77 2.77
N LEU A 67 -4.48 -9.13 3.85
CA LEU A 67 -3.34 -10.04 3.89
C LEU A 67 -3.78 -11.44 4.40
N GLU A 68 -2.90 -12.43 4.34
CA GLU A 68 -3.17 -13.75 4.91
C GLU A 68 -3.44 -13.70 6.43
N LYS A 69 -2.76 -12.80 7.14
CA LYS A 69 -2.84 -12.65 8.60
C LYS A 69 -3.14 -11.21 9.00
N GLY A 70 -4.27 -10.67 8.52
CA GLY A 70 -4.68 -9.31 8.86
C GLY A 70 -4.76 -8.37 7.66
N PHE A 71 -4.38 -7.11 7.84
CA PHE A 71 -4.54 -6.06 6.84
C PHE A 71 -3.33 -5.13 6.80
N LEU A 72 -3.04 -4.61 5.61
CA LEU A 72 -2.19 -3.45 5.38
C LEU A 72 -3.09 -2.27 5.03
N ILE A 73 -2.92 -1.16 5.74
CA ILE A 73 -3.65 0.09 5.48
C ILE A 73 -2.63 1.18 5.13
N ILE A 74 -2.82 1.81 3.98
CA ILE A 74 -2.04 2.99 3.59
C ILE A 74 -2.80 4.24 4.02
N LEU A 75 -2.19 5.00 4.93
CA LEU A 75 -2.73 6.21 5.55
C LEU A 75 -2.12 7.46 4.95
N ASN A 76 -2.88 8.54 4.85
CA ASN A 76 -2.37 9.82 4.40
C ASN A 76 -1.34 10.41 5.38
N ALA A 77 -0.28 10.99 4.83
CA ALA A 77 0.88 11.45 5.60
C ALA A 77 0.54 12.38 6.76
N ALA A 78 -0.34 13.35 6.52
CA ALA A 78 -0.73 14.33 7.54
C ALA A 78 -1.62 13.74 8.64
N CYS A 79 -2.33 12.65 8.35
CA CYS A 79 -3.34 12.05 9.22
C CYS A 79 -2.85 10.78 9.93
N LYS A 80 -1.78 10.13 9.45
CA LYS A 80 -1.36 8.78 9.86
C LYS A 80 -1.26 8.56 11.38
N GLU A 81 -0.74 9.55 12.12
CA GLU A 81 -0.61 9.45 13.57
C GLU A 81 -1.97 9.54 14.30
N ASN A 82 -2.85 10.40 13.78
CA ASN A 82 -4.19 10.56 14.31
C ASN A 82 -5.05 9.33 13.98
N ASP A 83 -4.98 8.85 12.76
CA ASP A 83 -5.71 7.66 12.30
C ASP A 83 -5.27 6.42 13.06
N PHE A 84 -3.96 6.26 13.30
CA PHE A 84 -3.44 5.19 14.15
C PHE A 84 -4.07 5.23 15.54
N LYS A 85 -4.14 6.41 16.18
CA LYS A 85 -4.75 6.58 17.51
C LYS A 85 -6.25 6.28 17.50
N ILE A 86 -6.96 6.73 16.47
CA ILE A 86 -8.41 6.48 16.32
C ILE A 86 -8.64 4.97 16.17
N LEU A 87 -7.92 4.31 15.27
CA LEU A 87 -8.05 2.88 15.02
C LEU A 87 -7.70 2.04 16.25
N SER A 88 -6.60 2.38 16.94
CA SER A 88 -6.21 1.71 18.19
C SER A 88 -7.32 1.77 19.24
N LYS A 89 -7.90 2.96 19.43
CA LYS A 89 -9.03 3.16 20.35
C LYS A 89 -10.29 2.39 19.94
N LEU A 90 -10.66 2.44 18.63
CA LEU A 90 -11.85 1.75 18.12
C LEU A 90 -11.70 0.23 18.18
N LEU A 91 -10.50 -0.29 18.02
CA LEU A 91 -10.18 -1.71 18.14
C LEU A 91 -9.91 -2.15 19.59
N ASN A 92 -9.98 -1.22 20.57
CA ASN A 92 -9.76 -1.47 22.00
C ASN A 92 -8.43 -2.18 22.31
N ASP A 93 -7.39 -1.87 21.59
CA ASP A 93 -6.05 -2.47 21.71
C ASP A 93 -6.02 -4.02 21.64
N LYS A 94 -7.03 -4.63 21.01
CA LYS A 94 -7.17 -6.09 20.92
C LYS A 94 -6.20 -6.74 19.96
N TYR A 95 -5.66 -5.98 19.00
CA TYR A 95 -4.89 -6.49 17.88
C TYR A 95 -3.50 -5.87 17.86
N GLU A 96 -2.54 -6.64 17.37
CA GLU A 96 -1.20 -6.10 17.10
C GLU A 96 -1.28 -5.12 15.94
N MET A 97 -0.93 -3.86 16.19
CA MET A 97 -0.91 -2.79 15.21
C MET A 97 0.50 -2.23 15.09
N LYS A 98 1.01 -2.12 13.87
CA LYS A 98 2.37 -1.62 13.60
C LYS A 98 2.33 -0.58 12.50
N LEU A 99 2.57 0.67 12.83
CA LEU A 99 2.93 1.69 11.86
C LEU A 99 4.42 1.49 11.49
N ASP A 100 4.68 0.99 10.27
CA ASP A 100 6.03 0.54 9.91
C ASP A 100 6.87 1.67 9.32
N GLU A 101 7.67 2.32 10.16
CA GLU A 101 8.60 3.40 9.80
C GLU A 101 9.92 2.89 9.19
N LYS A 102 10.13 1.57 9.15
CA LYS A 102 11.35 0.97 8.57
C LYS A 102 11.22 0.64 7.09
N ARG A 103 10.11 1.05 6.48
CA ARG A 103 9.80 0.81 5.07
C ARG A 103 9.52 2.12 4.35
N SER A 104 10.16 2.26 3.19
CA SER A 104 9.84 3.30 2.21
C SER A 104 8.70 2.84 1.31
N LEU A 105 7.93 3.75 0.79
CA LEU A 105 6.91 3.50 -0.23
C LEU A 105 7.30 4.26 -1.49
N ILE A 106 7.62 3.52 -2.56
CA ILE A 106 8.04 4.08 -3.85
C ILE A 106 6.96 3.78 -4.88
N ALA A 107 6.38 4.83 -5.46
CA ALA A 107 5.44 4.67 -6.55
C ALA A 107 6.18 4.76 -7.91
N ILE A 108 5.88 3.81 -8.80
CA ILE A 108 6.33 3.81 -10.18
C ILE A 108 5.10 3.82 -11.10
N GLN A 109 4.89 4.90 -11.85
CA GLN A 109 3.62 5.21 -12.50
C GLN A 109 3.82 5.58 -13.96
N GLY A 110 2.98 5.05 -14.84
CA GLY A 110 2.97 5.34 -16.28
C GLY A 110 2.94 4.06 -17.12
N PRO A 111 2.65 4.16 -18.43
CA PRO A 111 2.41 3.00 -19.31
C PRO A 111 3.62 2.05 -19.46
N LYS A 112 4.83 2.49 -19.11
CA LYS A 112 6.04 1.64 -19.15
C LYS A 112 6.41 1.04 -17.80
N SER A 113 5.64 1.33 -16.74
CA SER A 113 5.98 0.89 -15.37
C SER A 113 5.99 -0.62 -15.22
N VAL A 114 5.06 -1.33 -15.87
CA VAL A 114 5.01 -2.80 -15.86
C VAL A 114 6.32 -3.38 -16.37
N ASN A 115 6.76 -2.98 -17.56
CA ASN A 115 7.97 -3.54 -18.18
C ASN A 115 9.20 -3.25 -17.35
N ILE A 116 9.35 -1.99 -16.89
CA ILE A 116 10.50 -1.57 -16.09
C ILE A 116 10.57 -2.34 -14.78
N LEU A 117 9.45 -2.46 -14.08
CA LEU A 117 9.42 -3.14 -12.79
C LEU A 117 9.60 -4.65 -12.95
N ASN A 118 9.02 -5.25 -14.00
CA ASN A 118 9.15 -6.68 -14.27
C ASN A 118 10.57 -7.10 -14.67
N ASP A 119 11.35 -6.21 -15.28
CA ASP A 119 12.77 -6.42 -15.53
C ASP A 119 13.61 -6.52 -14.25
N ILE A 120 13.11 -5.98 -13.12
CA ILE A 120 13.79 -5.98 -11.82
C ILE A 120 13.21 -7.08 -10.91
N ILE A 121 11.89 -7.23 -10.91
CA ILE A 121 11.15 -8.18 -10.09
C ILE A 121 10.13 -8.88 -10.98
N GLN A 122 10.44 -10.11 -11.36
CA GLN A 122 9.59 -10.91 -12.27
C GLN A 122 8.25 -11.27 -11.61
N GLY A 123 7.19 -11.34 -12.44
CA GLY A 123 5.85 -11.73 -12.03
C GLY A 123 4.96 -10.57 -11.55
N VAL A 124 5.46 -9.33 -11.59
CA VAL A 124 4.63 -8.17 -11.23
C VAL A 124 3.57 -7.86 -12.29
N GLU A 125 3.80 -8.26 -13.53
CA GLU A 125 2.83 -8.17 -14.64
C GLU A 125 1.54 -8.94 -14.38
N ASP A 126 1.58 -10.01 -13.58
CA ASP A 126 0.42 -10.84 -13.24
C ASP A 126 -0.51 -10.19 -12.21
N LEU A 127 -0.06 -9.11 -11.56
CA LEU A 127 -0.89 -8.38 -10.61
C LEU A 127 -2.04 -7.68 -11.35
N ASN A 128 -3.25 -7.87 -10.84
CA ASN A 128 -4.42 -7.09 -11.28
C ASN A 128 -4.44 -5.71 -10.61
N PHE A 129 -5.13 -4.75 -11.22
CA PHE A 129 -5.37 -3.46 -10.57
C PHE A 129 -6.06 -3.63 -9.21
N MET A 130 -5.59 -2.88 -8.20
CA MET A 130 -6.01 -3.02 -6.79
C MET A 130 -5.76 -4.42 -6.22
N SER A 131 -4.66 -5.05 -6.64
CA SER A 131 -4.13 -6.25 -5.98
C SER A 131 -2.62 -6.11 -5.73
N GLY A 132 -2.11 -6.90 -4.81
CA GLY A 132 -0.68 -6.90 -4.48
C GLY A 132 -0.18 -8.30 -4.16
N ASN A 133 1.10 -8.41 -3.95
CA ASN A 133 1.74 -9.63 -3.44
C ASN A 133 3.10 -9.32 -2.82
N TRP A 134 3.62 -10.31 -2.07
CA TRP A 134 4.99 -10.30 -1.60
C TRP A 134 5.91 -10.85 -2.70
N PHE A 135 6.96 -10.11 -2.98
CA PHE A 135 8.04 -10.48 -3.90
C PHE A 135 9.38 -10.43 -3.19
N LEU A 136 10.45 -10.82 -3.89
CA LEU A 136 11.82 -10.69 -3.41
C LEU A 136 12.57 -9.66 -4.25
N PHE A 137 13.24 -8.74 -3.57
CA PHE A 137 14.24 -7.87 -4.15
C PHE A 137 15.53 -7.98 -3.33
N LYS A 138 16.61 -8.45 -3.95
CA LYS A 138 17.91 -8.71 -3.27
C LYS A 138 17.73 -9.50 -1.96
N ASP A 139 17.00 -10.62 -2.04
CA ASP A 139 16.72 -11.55 -0.94
C ASP A 139 15.87 -10.97 0.22
N GLN A 140 15.38 -9.75 0.09
CA GLN A 140 14.46 -9.14 1.05
C GLN A 140 13.04 -9.07 0.50
N LYS A 141 12.07 -9.28 1.38
CA LYS A 141 10.64 -9.18 1.03
C LYS A 141 10.24 -7.74 0.78
N VAL A 142 9.65 -7.50 -0.39
CA VAL A 142 8.97 -6.27 -0.77
C VAL A 142 7.50 -6.57 -1.02
N TYR A 143 6.61 -5.65 -0.62
CA TYR A 143 5.19 -5.77 -0.95
C TYR A 143 4.89 -4.83 -2.11
N ILE A 144 4.32 -5.35 -3.18
CA ILE A 144 4.03 -4.59 -4.38
C ILE A 144 2.54 -4.63 -4.64
N THR A 145 1.92 -3.47 -4.79
CA THR A 145 0.53 -3.33 -5.24
C THR A 145 0.50 -2.69 -6.62
N ARG A 146 -0.40 -3.16 -7.48
CA ARG A 146 -0.71 -2.47 -8.75
C ARG A 146 -1.79 -1.46 -8.47
N SER A 147 -1.36 -0.26 -8.15
CA SER A 147 -2.18 0.85 -7.64
C SER A 147 -1.52 2.19 -7.95
N GLY A 148 -2.22 3.27 -7.68
CA GLY A 148 -1.71 4.63 -7.80
C GLY A 148 -2.80 5.65 -8.07
N TYR A 149 -2.44 6.93 -8.00
CA TYR A 149 -3.35 8.07 -8.10
C TYR A 149 -3.09 8.95 -9.33
N THR A 150 -2.26 8.48 -10.28
CA THR A 150 -1.86 9.27 -11.45
C THR A 150 -2.85 9.19 -12.61
N GLY A 151 -3.80 8.25 -12.56
CA GLY A 151 -4.69 7.92 -13.68
C GLY A 151 -3.98 7.14 -14.81
N GLU A 152 -2.75 6.68 -14.57
CA GLU A 152 -2.01 5.74 -15.41
C GLU A 152 -1.83 4.42 -14.67
N ASP A 153 -1.47 3.37 -15.41
CA ASP A 153 -1.05 2.11 -14.80
C ASP A 153 0.25 2.29 -14.02
N GLY A 154 0.40 1.55 -12.94
CA GLY A 154 1.59 1.64 -12.11
C GLY A 154 1.50 0.83 -10.84
N PHE A 155 2.55 0.95 -10.03
CA PHE A 155 2.73 0.17 -8.82
C PHE A 155 3.16 1.06 -7.66
N GLU A 156 2.85 0.61 -6.45
CA GLU A 156 3.42 1.12 -5.22
C GLU A 156 4.21 -0.01 -4.56
N VAL A 157 5.47 0.25 -4.26
CA VAL A 157 6.41 -0.74 -3.76
C VAL A 157 6.83 -0.37 -2.35
N SER A 158 6.42 -1.19 -1.39
CA SER A 158 6.88 -1.14 0.00
C SER A 158 8.19 -1.90 0.12
N VAL A 159 9.28 -1.20 0.32
CA VAL A 159 10.66 -1.72 0.40
C VAL A 159 11.31 -1.28 1.71
N SER A 160 12.26 -2.06 2.25
CA SER A 160 13.01 -1.62 3.44
C SER A 160 13.77 -0.32 3.17
N ASN A 161 13.89 0.56 4.17
CA ASN A 161 14.63 1.82 4.03
C ASN A 161 16.08 1.59 3.55
N GLU A 162 16.70 0.49 3.98
CA GLU A 162 18.06 0.12 3.60
C GLU A 162 18.23 -0.16 2.09
N LEU A 163 17.16 -0.64 1.44
CA LEU A 163 17.18 -0.98 0.01
C LEU A 163 16.51 0.07 -0.88
N SER A 164 15.84 1.07 -0.32
CA SER A 164 15.03 2.05 -1.06
C SER A 164 15.86 2.82 -2.10
N GLU A 165 17.05 3.29 -1.74
CA GLU A 165 17.96 3.98 -2.66
C GLU A 165 18.39 3.07 -3.82
N LYS A 166 18.82 1.85 -3.48
CA LYS A 166 19.25 0.86 -4.48
C LYS A 166 18.12 0.51 -5.44
N PHE A 167 16.93 0.28 -4.90
CA PHE A 167 15.73 -0.01 -5.68
C PHE A 167 15.41 1.13 -6.65
N THR A 168 15.41 2.38 -6.15
CA THR A 168 15.14 3.57 -6.96
C THR A 168 16.19 3.74 -8.07
N ARG A 169 17.48 3.50 -7.78
CA ARG A 169 18.56 3.53 -8.81
C ARG A 169 18.32 2.50 -9.90
N GLU A 170 17.96 1.26 -9.56
CA GLU A 170 17.66 0.23 -10.57
C GLU A 170 16.46 0.62 -11.46
N LEU A 171 15.43 1.28 -10.90
CA LEU A 171 14.31 1.82 -11.70
C LEU A 171 14.78 2.91 -12.68
N ILE A 172 15.67 3.80 -12.23
CA ILE A 172 16.24 4.87 -13.07
C ILE A 172 17.10 4.28 -14.19
N ASP A 173 17.95 3.31 -13.89
CA ASP A 173 18.81 2.63 -14.87
C ASP A 173 18.00 1.91 -15.95
N LYS A 174 16.77 1.48 -15.64
CA LYS A 174 15.80 0.90 -16.57
C LYS A 174 14.96 1.94 -17.32
N GLY A 175 15.19 3.24 -17.09
CA GLY A 175 14.59 4.34 -17.86
C GLY A 175 13.40 5.03 -17.21
N ALA A 176 13.07 4.75 -15.95
CA ALA A 176 12.13 5.57 -15.18
C ALA A 176 12.80 6.89 -14.76
N LYS A 177 12.00 7.92 -14.45
CA LYS A 177 12.50 9.23 -14.00
C LYS A 177 11.80 9.70 -12.72
N LEU A 178 12.55 10.38 -11.88
CA LEU A 178 12.03 11.12 -10.72
C LEU A 178 11.22 12.35 -11.18
#